data_0b94b780ba6283caa8a336c9ad9c5193
#
_entry.id   0b94b780ba6283caa8a336c9ad9c5193
#
_cell.length_a   1.000
_cell.length_b   1.000
_cell.length_c   1.000
_cell.angle_alpha   90.00
_cell.angle_beta   90.00
_cell.angle_gamma   90.00
#
_symmetry.space_group_name_H-M   'P 1'
#
loop_
_entity.id
_entity.type
_entity.pdbx_description
1 polymer ?
#
loop_
_entity_poly.entity_id
_entity_poly.type
_entity_poly.pdbx_seq_one_letter_code
_entity_poly.pdbx_strand_id
1 'polypeptide(L)'
;CCYNLCMKVLISGASGLIGSELAANLSRKGEEGGRLVRSKSSAAGPQVLWNPVARVIDLKGLEGFDAVVHLGGDPIAEGRWTPEKKARIRDSRVRGTRFLAESLARLSRPPKAFLCASAVGFYGDRGDETLTEESPAGKGFLPEVGRQWEEACRPAAQTGIRVVNLRFGVVMSRKGGALQKMLPPFRFGFGGRLGSGKQWMSWISLPDAAGAI
;
A
#
# COMPACT_ATOMS: atom_id res chain seq x y z
N CYS A 1 3.62 17.47 32.85
CA CYS A 1 3.20 17.84 31.49
C CYS A 1 3.71 16.75 30.54
N CYS A 2 2.88 15.75 30.23
CA CYS A 2 3.16 14.81 29.12
C CYS A 2 2.96 15.59 27.82
N TYR A 3 4.03 15.98 27.16
CA TYR A 3 3.97 16.38 25.76
C TYR A 3 3.49 15.16 24.96
N ASN A 4 2.21 15.13 24.62
CA ASN A 4 1.70 14.23 23.60
C ASN A 4 2.33 14.71 22.29
N LEU A 5 3.50 14.17 21.94
CA LEU A 5 4.14 14.42 20.64
C LEU A 5 3.23 13.84 19.59
N CYS A 6 2.43 14.69 18.93
CA CYS A 6 1.60 14.32 17.79
C CYS A 6 2.50 13.71 16.73
N MET A 7 2.22 12.46 16.33
CA MET A 7 3.00 11.76 15.33
C MET A 7 2.63 12.29 13.93
N LYS A 8 3.65 12.55 13.11
CA LYS A 8 3.49 13.03 11.73
C LYS A 8 3.65 11.87 10.76
N VAL A 9 2.57 11.52 10.07
CA VAL A 9 2.54 10.38 9.15
C VAL A 9 2.27 10.85 7.72
N LEU A 10 3.19 10.58 6.80
CA LEU A 10 3.00 10.84 5.37
C LEU A 10 2.40 9.63 4.67
N ILE A 11 1.32 9.81 3.91
CA ILE A 11 0.61 8.73 3.23
C ILE A 11 0.66 8.94 1.71
N SER A 12 1.24 8.00 0.98
CA SER A 12 1.02 7.90 -0.46
C SER A 12 -0.22 7.03 -0.75
N GLY A 13 -0.99 7.38 -1.77
CA GLY A 13 -2.26 6.70 -2.02
C GLY A 13 -3.34 7.04 -1.00
N ALA A 14 -3.26 8.21 -0.35
CA ALA A 14 -4.22 8.68 0.66
C ALA A 14 -5.67 8.83 0.15
N SER A 15 -5.89 8.90 -1.16
CA SER A 15 -7.23 8.90 -1.79
C SER A 15 -7.78 7.49 -2.07
N GLY A 16 -6.96 6.46 -1.92
CA GLY A 16 -7.37 5.05 -2.10
C GLY A 16 -8.18 4.52 -0.92
N LEU A 17 -8.70 3.28 -1.07
CA LEU A 17 -9.58 2.65 -0.08
C LEU A 17 -8.94 2.59 1.32
N ILE A 18 -7.74 2.01 1.44
CA ILE A 18 -7.02 1.91 2.73
C ILE A 18 -6.52 3.29 3.17
N GLY A 19 -5.93 4.07 2.25
CA GLY A 19 -5.33 5.36 2.59
C GLY A 19 -6.31 6.39 3.12
N SER A 20 -7.55 6.42 2.60
CA SER A 20 -8.60 7.30 3.11
C SER A 20 -9.08 6.91 4.51
N GLU A 21 -9.20 5.60 4.79
CA GLU A 21 -9.56 5.12 6.13
C GLU A 21 -8.42 5.37 7.13
N LEU A 22 -7.18 5.14 6.73
CA LEU A 22 -5.99 5.45 7.55
C LEU A 22 -5.93 6.96 7.89
N ALA A 23 -6.11 7.83 6.89
CA ALA A 23 -6.12 9.27 7.13
C ALA A 23 -7.22 9.70 8.12
N ALA A 24 -8.41 9.10 8.02
CA ALA A 24 -9.49 9.32 8.97
C ALA A 24 -9.17 8.79 10.38
N ASN A 25 -8.49 7.63 10.48
CA ASN A 25 -8.05 7.06 11.76
C ASN A 25 -7.02 7.96 12.46
N LEU A 26 -6.00 8.42 11.73
CA LEU A 26 -5.00 9.34 12.25
C LEU A 26 -5.64 10.64 12.76
N SER A 27 -6.53 11.24 11.97
CA SER A 27 -7.26 12.45 12.39
C SER A 27 -8.08 12.24 13.66
N ARG A 28 -8.76 11.08 13.82
CA ARG A 28 -9.51 10.75 15.05
C ARG A 28 -8.61 10.55 16.26
N LYS A 29 -7.37 10.11 16.06
CA LYS A 29 -6.37 9.97 17.12
C LYS A 29 -5.63 11.27 17.43
N GLY A 30 -5.93 12.37 16.72
CA GLY A 30 -5.23 13.65 16.87
C GLY A 30 -3.83 13.68 16.25
N GLU A 31 -3.51 12.71 15.36
CA GLU A 31 -2.23 12.63 14.68
C GLU A 31 -2.21 13.48 13.41
N GLU A 32 -1.04 13.98 13.01
CA GLU A 32 -0.87 14.80 11.81
C GLU A 32 -0.68 13.93 10.56
N GLY A 33 -1.70 13.86 9.70
CA GLY A 33 -1.64 13.15 8.42
C GLY A 33 -1.21 14.05 7.26
N GLY A 34 -0.03 13.80 6.68
CA GLY A 34 0.40 14.40 5.40
C GLY A 34 0.07 13.49 4.21
N ARG A 35 0.01 14.07 3.02
CA ARG A 35 -0.31 13.35 1.77
C ARG A 35 0.80 13.50 0.75
N LEU A 36 1.29 12.38 0.22
CA LEU A 36 2.18 12.37 -0.93
C LEU A 36 1.32 12.36 -2.21
N VAL A 37 1.34 13.45 -2.97
CA VAL A 37 0.39 13.70 -4.05
C VAL A 37 1.09 14.03 -5.37
N ARG A 38 0.46 13.70 -6.51
CA ARG A 38 0.97 14.04 -7.85
C ARG A 38 0.63 15.47 -8.28
N SER A 39 -0.44 16.02 -7.73
CA SER A 39 -0.84 17.42 -7.89
C SER A 39 -1.46 17.92 -6.59
N LYS A 40 -1.27 19.20 -6.27
CA LYS A 40 -1.92 19.80 -5.10
C LYS A 40 -3.44 19.79 -5.27
N SER A 41 -4.13 19.61 -4.16
CA SER A 41 -5.58 19.60 -4.07
C SER A 41 -6.04 20.51 -2.92
N SER A 42 -7.33 20.79 -2.85
CA SER A 42 -7.95 21.51 -1.72
C SER A 42 -8.03 20.70 -0.42
N ALA A 43 -7.53 19.45 -0.42
CA ALA A 43 -7.55 18.62 0.77
C ALA A 43 -6.71 19.22 1.90
N ALA A 44 -7.25 19.18 3.12
CA ALA A 44 -6.59 19.70 4.31
C ALA A 44 -5.31 18.92 4.66
N GLY A 45 -4.37 19.60 5.34
CA GLY A 45 -3.12 19.05 5.83
C GLY A 45 -1.94 19.18 4.85
N PRO A 46 -0.74 18.80 5.30
CA PRO A 46 0.48 18.88 4.51
C PRO A 46 0.40 18.05 3.23
N GLN A 47 0.84 18.63 2.11
CA GLN A 47 0.90 17.96 0.82
C GLN A 47 2.31 18.05 0.26
N VAL A 48 2.93 16.89 0.05
CA VAL A 48 4.24 16.74 -0.56
C VAL A 48 4.05 16.34 -2.02
N LEU A 49 4.61 17.12 -2.93
CA LEU A 49 4.53 16.83 -4.37
C LEU A 49 5.54 15.78 -4.79
N TRP A 50 5.08 14.82 -5.59
CA TRP A 50 5.96 13.85 -6.22
C TRP A 50 5.44 13.40 -7.59
N ASN A 51 6.37 13.05 -8.47
CA ASN A 51 6.07 12.39 -9.73
C ASN A 51 7.01 11.18 -9.87
N PRO A 52 6.54 9.96 -9.57
CA PRO A 52 7.38 8.76 -9.62
C PRO A 52 7.84 8.40 -11.03
N VAL A 53 7.10 8.82 -12.07
CA VAL A 53 7.47 8.56 -13.47
C VAL A 53 8.64 9.48 -13.89
N ALA A 54 8.52 10.77 -13.60
CA ALA A 54 9.58 11.75 -13.87
C ALA A 54 10.72 11.72 -12.84
N ARG A 55 10.58 10.92 -11.75
CA ARG A 55 11.53 10.85 -10.62
C ARG A 55 11.78 12.23 -9.97
N VAL A 56 10.72 13.00 -9.79
CA VAL A 56 10.74 14.31 -9.13
C VAL A 56 9.95 14.23 -7.82
N ILE A 57 10.51 14.75 -6.73
CA ILE A 57 9.88 14.80 -5.42
C ILE A 57 10.36 16.03 -4.65
N ASP A 58 9.47 16.63 -3.89
CA ASP A 58 9.81 17.71 -2.95
C ASP A 58 10.51 17.15 -1.72
N LEU A 59 11.85 17.09 -1.76
CA LEU A 59 12.66 16.58 -0.66
C LEU A 59 12.51 17.41 0.62
N LYS A 60 12.33 18.74 0.51
CA LYS A 60 12.14 19.59 1.69
C LYS A 60 10.79 19.28 2.36
N GLY A 61 9.77 19.05 1.56
CA GLY A 61 8.45 18.65 2.06
C GLY A 61 8.42 17.26 2.70
N LEU A 62 9.40 16.38 2.40
CA LEU A 62 9.53 15.06 3.02
C LEU A 62 10.15 15.09 4.43
N GLU A 63 10.85 16.16 4.78
CA GLU A 63 11.54 16.27 6.08
C GLU A 63 10.57 16.34 7.25
N GLY A 64 10.92 15.65 8.35
CA GLY A 64 10.27 15.80 9.63
C GLY A 64 8.97 14.99 9.81
N PHE A 65 8.67 14.04 8.94
CA PHE A 65 7.68 12.99 9.22
C PHE A 65 8.30 11.88 10.08
N ASP A 66 7.54 11.37 11.05
CA ASP A 66 7.95 10.26 11.91
C ASP A 66 7.81 8.91 11.19
N ALA A 67 6.81 8.78 10.35
CA ALA A 67 6.55 7.58 9.53
C ALA A 67 6.05 7.93 8.14
N VAL A 68 6.37 7.05 7.18
CA VAL A 68 5.84 7.12 5.81
C VAL A 68 5.11 5.82 5.50
N VAL A 69 3.86 5.93 5.04
CA VAL A 69 3.02 4.81 4.62
C VAL A 69 2.81 4.86 3.11
N HIS A 70 3.32 3.87 2.40
CA HIS A 70 3.24 3.80 0.94
C HIS A 70 2.19 2.78 0.49
N LEU A 71 1.01 3.28 0.08
CA LEU A 71 -0.12 2.49 -0.39
C LEU A 71 -0.41 2.71 -1.89
N GLY A 72 0.42 3.52 -2.56
CA GLY A 72 0.24 3.87 -3.96
C GLY A 72 0.56 2.72 -4.91
N GLY A 73 -0.30 2.51 -5.92
CA GLY A 73 -0.09 1.51 -6.97
C GLY A 73 -1.21 1.51 -7.99
N ASP A 74 -0.93 1.07 -9.23
CA ASP A 74 -1.95 0.94 -10.28
C ASP A 74 -2.98 -0.15 -9.89
N PRO A 75 -4.30 0.09 -10.01
CA PRO A 75 -5.32 -0.88 -9.63
C PRO A 75 -5.19 -2.19 -10.41
N ILE A 76 -5.11 -3.33 -9.72
CA ILE A 76 -4.97 -4.66 -10.35
C ILE A 76 -6.30 -5.21 -10.87
N ALA A 77 -7.42 -4.76 -10.32
CA ALA A 77 -8.76 -5.28 -10.62
C ALA A 77 -9.48 -4.51 -11.73
N GLU A 78 -8.79 -3.61 -12.44
CA GLU A 78 -9.34 -2.81 -13.52
C GLU A 78 -8.78 -3.22 -14.87
N GLY A 79 -9.68 -3.51 -15.81
CA GLY A 79 -9.35 -3.90 -17.18
C GLY A 79 -8.75 -5.31 -17.31
N ARG A 80 -8.44 -5.68 -18.55
CA ARG A 80 -7.77 -6.94 -18.87
C ARG A 80 -6.26 -6.82 -18.59
N TRP A 81 -5.64 -7.92 -18.22
CA TRP A 81 -4.19 -8.00 -17.95
C TRP A 81 -3.39 -8.18 -19.26
N THR A 82 -3.36 -7.13 -20.06
CA THR A 82 -2.47 -7.06 -21.23
C THR A 82 -1.02 -6.90 -20.77
N PRO A 83 -0.01 -7.09 -21.66
CA PRO A 83 1.38 -6.81 -21.34
C PRO A 83 1.61 -5.40 -20.81
N GLU A 84 0.93 -4.38 -21.37
CA GLU A 84 1.02 -2.97 -20.95
C GLU A 84 0.41 -2.77 -19.55
N LYS A 85 -0.72 -3.42 -19.26
CA LYS A 85 -1.33 -3.38 -17.92
C LYS A 85 -0.44 -4.04 -16.87
N LYS A 86 0.15 -5.20 -17.20
CA LYS A 86 1.12 -5.87 -16.32
C LYS A 86 2.35 -4.98 -16.07
N ALA A 87 2.87 -4.32 -17.11
CA ALA A 87 3.97 -3.37 -16.97
C ALA A 87 3.61 -2.22 -16.02
N ARG A 88 2.44 -1.58 -16.18
CA ARG A 88 1.97 -0.52 -15.26
C ARG A 88 1.82 -1.01 -13.82
N ILE A 89 1.24 -2.21 -13.62
CA ILE A 89 1.09 -2.81 -12.29
C ILE A 89 2.46 -2.98 -11.63
N ARG A 90 3.43 -3.54 -12.34
CA ARG A 90 4.80 -3.72 -11.85
C ARG A 90 5.49 -2.39 -11.61
N ASP A 91 5.51 -1.51 -12.61
CA ASP A 91 6.31 -0.29 -12.56
C ASP A 91 5.81 0.72 -11.53
N SER A 92 4.47 0.84 -11.36
CA SER A 92 3.89 1.68 -10.32
C SER A 92 4.30 1.25 -8.91
N ARG A 93 4.49 -0.05 -8.69
CA ARG A 93 4.94 -0.63 -7.42
C ARG A 93 6.46 -0.57 -7.29
N VAL A 94 7.16 -1.23 -8.17
CA VAL A 94 8.61 -1.41 -8.04
C VAL A 94 9.36 -0.10 -8.21
N ARG A 95 9.15 0.63 -9.32
CA ARG A 95 9.87 1.88 -9.59
C ARG A 95 9.42 3.00 -8.66
N GLY A 96 8.11 3.10 -8.41
CA GLY A 96 7.56 4.11 -7.49
C GLY A 96 8.10 3.93 -6.07
N THR A 97 8.06 2.71 -5.54
CA THR A 97 8.58 2.41 -4.20
C THR A 97 10.08 2.64 -4.11
N ARG A 98 10.86 2.16 -5.08
CA ARG A 98 12.31 2.37 -5.11
C ARG A 98 12.66 3.86 -5.10
N PHE A 99 11.99 4.65 -5.93
CA PHE A 99 12.23 6.09 -5.99
C PHE A 99 11.88 6.78 -4.65
N LEU A 100 10.78 6.38 -4.00
CA LEU A 100 10.43 6.91 -2.68
C LEU A 100 11.46 6.47 -1.63
N ALA A 101 11.84 5.19 -1.58
CA ALA A 101 12.85 4.67 -0.66
C ALA A 101 14.22 5.36 -0.80
N GLU A 102 14.67 5.58 -2.05
CA GLU A 102 15.89 6.35 -2.34
C GLU A 102 15.78 7.82 -1.90
N SER A 103 14.59 8.41 -2.02
CA SER A 103 14.35 9.78 -1.58
C SER A 103 14.38 9.89 -0.06
N LEU A 104 13.76 8.95 0.66
CA LEU A 104 13.79 8.90 2.13
C LEU A 104 15.21 8.68 2.67
N ALA A 105 15.99 7.85 1.99
CA ALA A 105 17.39 7.58 2.34
C ALA A 105 18.32 8.81 2.23
N ARG A 106 17.88 9.86 1.53
CA ARG A 106 18.67 11.10 1.31
C ARG A 106 18.31 12.22 2.27
N LEU A 107 17.31 12.02 3.14
CA LEU A 107 16.84 13.05 4.08
C LEU A 107 17.86 13.26 5.21
N SER A 108 17.97 14.48 5.65
CA SER A 108 18.79 14.83 6.84
C SER A 108 18.13 14.36 8.13
N ARG A 109 16.80 14.32 8.15
CA ARG A 109 15.97 13.80 9.24
C ARG A 109 14.99 12.76 8.68
N PRO A 110 15.48 11.52 8.41
CA PRO A 110 14.66 10.48 7.84
C PRO A 110 13.55 10.03 8.82
N PRO A 111 12.44 9.47 8.31
CA PRO A 111 11.40 8.89 9.15
C PRO A 111 11.96 7.68 9.92
N LYS A 112 11.41 7.41 11.10
CA LYS A 112 11.75 6.23 11.89
C LYS A 112 11.26 4.93 11.24
N ALA A 113 10.13 5.01 10.51
CA ALA A 113 9.52 3.85 9.86
C ALA A 113 9.04 4.16 8.45
N PHE A 114 9.20 3.18 7.57
CA PHE A 114 8.65 3.15 6.22
C PHE A 114 7.80 1.89 6.05
N LEU A 115 6.47 2.05 6.09
CA LEU A 115 5.50 0.98 5.89
C LEU A 115 5.10 0.94 4.42
N CYS A 116 5.40 -0.16 3.75
CA CYS A 116 5.07 -0.33 2.35
C CYS A 116 4.00 -1.41 2.19
N ALA A 117 2.95 -1.11 1.43
CA ALA A 117 2.00 -2.14 1.04
C ALA A 117 2.70 -3.23 0.24
N SER A 118 2.32 -4.45 0.52
CA SER A 118 2.57 -5.65 -0.25
C SER A 118 1.26 -6.45 -0.32
N ALA A 119 1.28 -7.67 -0.76
CA ALA A 119 0.07 -8.47 -0.86
C ALA A 119 0.38 -9.96 -0.65
N VAL A 120 -0.58 -10.72 -0.14
CA VAL A 120 -0.51 -12.19 -0.03
C VAL A 120 -0.29 -12.87 -1.39
N GLY A 121 -0.54 -12.17 -2.50
CA GLY A 121 -0.15 -12.59 -3.83
C GLY A 121 1.35 -12.84 -4.00
N PHE A 122 2.20 -12.40 -3.08
CA PHE A 122 3.61 -12.75 -2.95
C PHE A 122 3.83 -14.26 -2.89
N TYR A 123 2.96 -14.97 -2.20
CA TYR A 123 3.09 -16.43 -2.01
C TYR A 123 2.65 -17.26 -3.23
N GLY A 124 1.80 -16.70 -4.12
CA GLY A 124 1.19 -17.45 -5.21
C GLY A 124 0.19 -18.49 -4.73
N ASP A 125 -0.09 -19.49 -5.58
CA ASP A 125 -0.92 -20.64 -5.22
C ASP A 125 -0.04 -21.71 -4.59
N ARG A 126 -0.33 -22.05 -3.35
CA ARG A 126 0.40 -23.03 -2.53
C ARG A 126 -0.52 -24.14 -1.98
N GLY A 127 -1.74 -24.27 -2.55
CA GLY A 127 -2.71 -25.26 -2.07
C GLY A 127 -3.00 -25.09 -0.57
N ASP A 128 -2.88 -26.18 0.19
CA ASP A 128 -3.19 -26.21 1.63
C ASP A 128 -1.96 -25.96 2.54
N GLU A 129 -0.85 -25.48 1.97
CA GLU A 129 0.37 -25.21 2.74
C GLU A 129 0.14 -24.05 3.71
N THR A 130 0.56 -24.22 4.97
CA THR A 130 0.58 -23.14 5.95
C THR A 130 1.75 -22.22 5.66
N LEU A 131 1.46 -20.96 5.41
CA LEU A 131 2.44 -19.94 5.04
C LEU A 131 2.70 -18.98 6.20
N THR A 132 3.97 -18.60 6.35
CA THR A 132 4.46 -17.60 7.30
C THR A 132 5.14 -16.46 6.55
N GLU A 133 5.53 -15.41 7.26
CA GLU A 133 6.28 -14.29 6.69
C GLU A 133 7.64 -14.72 6.10
N GLU A 134 8.21 -15.82 6.59
CA GLU A 134 9.48 -16.41 6.15
C GLU A 134 9.33 -17.31 4.92
N SER A 135 8.10 -17.69 4.58
CA SER A 135 7.83 -18.53 3.42
C SER A 135 8.30 -17.82 2.13
N PRO A 136 8.97 -18.52 1.21
CA PRO A 136 9.51 -17.92 -0.01
C PRO A 136 8.39 -17.48 -0.95
N ALA A 137 8.72 -16.52 -1.83
CA ALA A 137 7.81 -16.08 -2.90
C ALA A 137 7.43 -17.27 -3.81
N GLY A 138 6.18 -17.27 -4.23
CA GLY A 138 5.68 -18.26 -5.20
C GLY A 138 6.17 -17.98 -6.62
N LYS A 139 5.58 -18.70 -7.58
CA LYS A 139 5.89 -18.57 -9.02
C LYS A 139 4.81 -17.78 -9.76
N GLY A 140 5.19 -17.06 -10.78
CA GLY A 140 4.30 -16.33 -11.66
C GLY A 140 4.37 -14.81 -11.51
N PHE A 141 3.48 -14.10 -12.21
CA PHE A 141 3.56 -12.64 -12.33
C PHE A 141 3.39 -11.90 -10.99
N LEU A 142 2.34 -12.22 -10.22
CA LEU A 142 2.08 -11.53 -8.94
C LEU A 142 3.14 -11.80 -7.88
N PRO A 143 3.58 -13.04 -7.65
CA PRO A 143 4.68 -13.32 -6.74
C PRO A 143 5.96 -12.58 -7.11
N GLU A 144 6.33 -12.56 -8.39
CA GLU A 144 7.53 -11.86 -8.85
C GLU A 144 7.42 -10.34 -8.67
N VAL A 145 6.24 -9.75 -8.95
CA VAL A 145 5.99 -8.33 -8.65
C VAL A 145 6.07 -8.06 -7.15
N GLY A 146 5.49 -8.93 -6.31
CA GLY A 146 5.55 -8.80 -4.85
C GLY A 146 6.99 -8.83 -4.33
N ARG A 147 7.79 -9.79 -4.78
CA ARG A 147 9.21 -9.90 -4.43
C ARG A 147 10.00 -8.66 -4.82
N GLN A 148 9.85 -8.18 -6.07
CA GLN A 148 10.51 -6.96 -6.53
C GLN A 148 10.03 -5.71 -5.79
N TRP A 149 8.75 -5.67 -5.42
CA TRP A 149 8.16 -4.56 -4.68
C TRP A 149 8.76 -4.43 -3.28
N GLU A 150 8.85 -5.55 -2.54
CA GLU A 150 9.46 -5.56 -1.20
C GLU A 150 10.96 -5.24 -1.28
N GLU A 151 11.69 -5.78 -2.27
CA GLU A 151 13.11 -5.47 -2.52
C GLU A 151 13.33 -3.97 -2.87
N ALA A 152 12.34 -3.32 -3.46
CA ALA A 152 12.41 -1.90 -3.79
C ALA A 152 12.50 -0.98 -2.55
N CYS A 153 12.14 -1.47 -1.37
CA CYS A 153 12.27 -0.74 -0.10
C CYS A 153 13.71 -0.73 0.44
N ARG A 154 14.61 -1.56 -0.09
CA ARG A 154 15.97 -1.77 0.42
C ARG A 154 16.79 -0.48 0.63
N PRO A 155 16.77 0.54 -0.27
CA PRO A 155 17.51 1.77 -0.05
C PRO A 155 17.18 2.46 1.28
N ALA A 156 15.91 2.47 1.69
CA ALA A 156 15.50 3.02 2.98
C ALA A 156 16.02 2.17 4.16
N ALA A 157 15.93 0.84 4.06
CA ALA A 157 16.44 -0.05 5.10
C ALA A 157 17.94 0.09 5.33
N GLN A 158 18.71 0.31 4.27
CA GLN A 158 20.17 0.49 4.33
C GLN A 158 20.63 1.74 5.09
N THR A 159 19.75 2.73 5.28
CA THR A 159 20.02 3.95 6.04
C THR A 159 19.48 3.92 7.48
N GLY A 160 19.04 2.74 7.96
CA GLY A 160 18.56 2.56 9.32
C GLY A 160 17.06 2.87 9.50
N ILE A 161 16.32 3.21 8.45
CA ILE A 161 14.86 3.34 8.51
C ILE A 161 14.27 1.94 8.70
N ARG A 162 13.39 1.78 9.71
CA ARG A 162 12.64 0.52 9.90
C ARG A 162 11.66 0.33 8.77
N VAL A 163 11.90 -0.65 7.91
CA VAL A 163 11.00 -1.01 6.81
C VAL A 163 10.06 -2.14 7.25
N VAL A 164 8.76 -1.96 6.95
CA VAL A 164 7.72 -2.99 7.17
C VAL A 164 6.95 -3.19 5.87
N ASN A 165 6.97 -4.42 5.34
CA ASN A 165 6.17 -4.79 4.17
C ASN A 165 4.87 -5.45 4.61
N LEU A 166 3.74 -4.82 4.28
CA LEU A 166 2.40 -5.23 4.72
C LEU A 166 1.77 -6.13 3.64
N ARG A 167 1.85 -7.44 3.79
CA ARG A 167 1.26 -8.42 2.86
C ARG A 167 -0.24 -8.54 3.08
N PHE A 168 -1.00 -7.56 2.61
CA PHE A 168 -2.46 -7.56 2.76
C PHE A 168 -3.13 -8.71 2.00
N GLY A 169 -4.09 -9.37 2.66
CA GLY A 169 -5.13 -10.14 2.00
C GLY A 169 -6.10 -9.24 1.23
N VAL A 170 -7.17 -9.82 0.71
CA VAL A 170 -8.23 -9.05 0.03
C VAL A 170 -8.92 -8.13 1.03
N VAL A 171 -8.79 -6.83 0.85
CA VAL A 171 -9.42 -5.85 1.75
C VAL A 171 -10.91 -5.74 1.45
N MET A 172 -11.73 -6.14 2.42
CA MET A 172 -13.19 -6.18 2.30
C MET A 172 -13.82 -4.88 2.80
N SER A 173 -14.57 -4.21 1.91
CA SER A 173 -15.32 -2.99 2.24
C SER A 173 -16.49 -2.77 1.30
N ARG A 174 -17.59 -2.24 1.83
CA ARG A 174 -18.71 -1.74 1.01
C ARG A 174 -18.37 -0.45 0.26
N LYS A 175 -17.38 0.31 0.73
CA LYS A 175 -16.96 1.59 0.15
C LYS A 175 -16.18 1.41 -1.17
N GLY A 176 -15.66 0.19 -1.44
CA GLY A 176 -14.85 -0.06 -2.63
C GLY A 176 -14.19 -1.45 -2.62
N GLY A 177 -13.35 -1.70 -3.63
CA GLY A 177 -12.57 -2.94 -3.73
C GLY A 177 -13.38 -4.17 -4.14
N ALA A 178 -12.91 -5.34 -3.72
CA ALA A 178 -13.46 -6.63 -4.14
C ALA A 178 -14.92 -6.84 -3.72
N LEU A 179 -15.24 -6.56 -2.45
CA LEU A 179 -16.59 -6.78 -1.92
C LEU A 179 -17.64 -5.95 -2.67
N GLN A 180 -17.34 -4.68 -2.95
CA GLN A 180 -18.26 -3.82 -3.71
C GLN A 180 -18.58 -4.40 -5.08
N LYS A 181 -17.60 -5.02 -5.75
CA LYS A 181 -17.78 -5.66 -7.07
C LYS A 181 -18.50 -7.01 -6.98
N MET A 182 -18.34 -7.73 -5.88
CA MET A 182 -18.98 -9.04 -5.67
C MET A 182 -20.45 -8.93 -5.26
N LEU A 183 -20.84 -7.90 -4.54
CA LEU A 183 -22.20 -7.77 -3.97
C LEU A 183 -23.34 -7.72 -5.01
N PRO A 184 -23.25 -7.02 -6.18
CA PRO A 184 -24.36 -6.90 -7.10
C PRO A 184 -24.95 -8.23 -7.57
N PRO A 185 -24.15 -9.23 -8.04
CA PRO A 185 -24.71 -10.53 -8.42
C PRO A 185 -25.52 -11.20 -7.30
N PHE A 186 -25.02 -11.13 -6.05
CA PHE A 186 -25.74 -11.71 -4.91
C PHE A 186 -27.04 -10.97 -4.60
N ARG A 187 -27.07 -9.64 -4.73
CA ARG A 187 -28.29 -8.85 -4.51
C ARG A 187 -29.38 -9.14 -5.53
N PHE A 188 -29.00 -9.53 -6.74
CA PHE A 188 -29.93 -9.91 -7.81
C PHE A 188 -30.25 -11.42 -7.85
N GLY A 189 -29.81 -12.19 -6.85
CA GLY A 189 -30.05 -13.63 -6.79
C GLY A 189 -29.17 -14.48 -7.70
N PHE A 190 -28.21 -13.88 -8.42
CA PHE A 190 -27.26 -14.55 -9.32
C PHE A 190 -25.93 -14.90 -8.64
N GLY A 191 -25.87 -14.77 -7.31
CA GLY A 191 -24.70 -15.18 -6.55
C GLY A 191 -24.45 -16.68 -6.65
N GLY A 192 -23.20 -17.07 -6.76
CA GLY A 192 -22.85 -18.47 -6.89
C GLY A 192 -21.39 -18.76 -6.54
N ARG A 193 -21.06 -20.05 -6.57
CA ARG A 193 -19.72 -20.54 -6.32
C ARG A 193 -18.77 -20.13 -7.44
N LEU A 194 -17.62 -19.54 -7.08
CA LEU A 194 -16.55 -19.21 -8.00
C LEU A 194 -15.57 -20.38 -8.11
N GLY A 195 -15.30 -20.86 -9.31
CA GLY A 195 -14.39 -21.98 -9.54
C GLY A 195 -14.83 -23.25 -8.80
N SER A 196 -13.89 -23.93 -8.15
CA SER A 196 -14.18 -25.11 -7.32
C SER A 196 -14.89 -24.77 -6.00
N GLY A 197 -14.80 -23.53 -5.54
CA GLY A 197 -15.25 -23.09 -4.21
C GLY A 197 -14.41 -23.60 -3.04
N LYS A 198 -13.31 -24.31 -3.33
CA LYS A 198 -12.39 -24.86 -2.32
C LYS A 198 -11.10 -24.05 -2.17
N GLN A 199 -10.92 -23.01 -2.98
CA GLN A 199 -9.73 -22.17 -2.91
C GLN A 199 -9.71 -21.34 -1.62
N TRP A 200 -8.56 -21.27 -1.00
CA TRP A 200 -8.30 -20.37 0.11
C TRP A 200 -8.30 -18.92 -0.34
N MET A 201 -8.93 -18.05 0.44
CA MET A 201 -8.94 -16.62 0.20
C MET A 201 -8.59 -15.90 1.50
N SER A 202 -7.39 -15.35 1.57
CA SER A 202 -7.00 -14.47 2.66
C SER A 202 -7.69 -13.12 2.52
N TRP A 203 -8.36 -12.65 3.56
CA TRP A 203 -9.06 -11.37 3.57
C TRP A 203 -8.91 -10.64 4.91
N ILE A 204 -9.10 -9.33 4.88
CA ILE A 204 -9.09 -8.46 6.07
C ILE A 204 -10.17 -7.40 5.89
N SER A 205 -10.79 -6.96 6.98
CA SER A 205 -11.72 -5.82 6.92
C SER A 205 -10.95 -4.50 6.69
N LEU A 206 -11.61 -3.51 6.10
CA LEU A 206 -10.98 -2.20 5.90
C LEU A 206 -10.57 -1.51 7.20
N PRO A 207 -11.40 -1.50 8.28
CA PRO A 207 -10.99 -0.95 9.56
C PRO A 207 -9.76 -1.64 10.16
N ASP A 208 -9.72 -2.98 10.10
CA ASP A 208 -8.58 -3.75 10.63
C ASP A 208 -7.31 -3.52 9.81
N ALA A 209 -7.43 -3.46 8.46
CA ALA A 209 -6.31 -3.13 7.59
C ALA A 209 -5.71 -1.74 7.90
N ALA A 210 -6.57 -0.75 8.17
CA ALA A 210 -6.11 0.59 8.56
C ALA A 210 -5.64 0.65 10.03
N GLY A 211 -6.16 -0.24 10.89
CA GLY A 211 -5.76 -0.34 12.29
C GLY A 211 -4.42 -1.04 12.50
N ALA A 212 -4.03 -1.94 11.58
CA ALA A 212 -2.77 -2.67 11.61
C ALA A 212 -1.56 -1.82 11.15
N ILE A 213 -1.82 -0.67 10.48
CA ILE A 213 -0.82 0.31 10.05
C ILE A 213 -0.49 1.25 11.20
#